data_fc367db9bf386026fca6da9b9d7dbea0
#
_entry.id   fc367db9bf386026fca6da9b9d7dbea0
#
_cell.length_a   1.000
_cell.length_b   1.000
_cell.length_c   1.000
_cell.angle_alpha   90.00
_cell.angle_beta   90.00
_cell.angle_gamma   90.00
#
_symmetry.space_group_name_H-M   'P 1'
#
loop_
_entity.id
_entity.type
_entity.pdbx_description
1 polymer ?
#
loop_
_entity_poly.entity_id
_entity_poly.type
_entity_poly.pdbx_seq_one_letter_code
_entity_poly.pdbx_strand_id
1 'polypeptide(L)'
;MAEFDSIRQLPHSQEAEQALLGAVLLDPEKFNEIVFLKPEYFYEEQHQQIYTAMLEMYNTNRSIEIVNLVDALTRLGLFNDGNAYKYIKLLCDTATDNLNAAECAGIIRDKAMLRALIETLRELSEEAYSEVGGADAIIAEAERRIFSIAENKFDLSFDRIRDVLRDNLSLLEQLSDNPDLLSGVKTQFEGLDRVLVGLGKGDLVLVGARPGMGKTSFVMNIAANFAKATKEKVAVFSLEMSSEQLVNRMLSSEALIDNNALRTGKLSTEEWKRIA
;
A
#
# COMPACT_ATOMS: atom_id res chain seq x y z
N MET A 1 -0.85 -32.91 18.69
CA MET A 1 -0.61 -31.66 17.94
C MET A 1 0.32 -30.67 18.68
N ALA A 2 0.90 -31.03 19.80
CA ALA A 2 1.75 -30.12 20.61
C ALA A 2 3.27 -30.26 20.36
N GLU A 3 3.71 -31.07 19.43
CA GLU A 3 5.15 -31.36 19.22
C GLU A 3 5.80 -30.63 18.02
N PHE A 4 5.01 -29.83 17.24
CA PHE A 4 5.53 -29.14 16.07
C PHE A 4 6.01 -27.70 16.35
N ASP A 5 5.75 -27.14 17.53
CA ASP A 5 5.97 -25.72 17.83
C ASP A 5 7.33 -25.39 18.49
N SER A 6 8.11 -26.41 18.88
CA SER A 6 9.30 -26.18 19.72
C SER A 6 10.62 -25.92 19.01
N ILE A 7 10.67 -25.81 17.65
CA ILE A 7 11.95 -25.68 16.92
C ILE A 7 11.91 -24.64 15.77
N ARG A 8 10.84 -23.91 15.57
CA ARG A 8 10.82 -22.89 14.50
C ARG A 8 11.24 -21.55 15.06
N GLN A 9 12.45 -21.11 14.72
CA GLN A 9 12.84 -19.71 14.96
C GLN A 9 11.94 -18.77 14.15
N LEU A 10 11.54 -17.66 14.79
CA LEU A 10 10.78 -16.62 14.10
C LEU A 10 11.61 -16.02 12.95
N PRO A 11 10.98 -15.63 11.85
CA PRO A 11 11.67 -15.03 10.71
C PRO A 11 12.48 -13.79 11.10
N HIS A 12 13.78 -13.81 10.85
CA HIS A 12 14.70 -12.70 11.10
C HIS A 12 15.89 -12.77 10.12
N SER A 13 16.70 -11.73 10.08
CA SER A 13 17.98 -11.70 9.39
C SER A 13 18.95 -10.84 10.19
N GLN A 14 19.71 -11.48 11.07
CA GLN A 14 20.72 -10.82 11.88
C GLN A 14 21.76 -10.10 11.03
N GLU A 15 22.13 -10.68 9.90
CA GLU A 15 23.09 -10.12 8.94
C GLU A 15 22.58 -8.79 8.36
N ALA A 16 21.30 -8.74 7.94
CA ALA A 16 20.70 -7.52 7.40
C ALA A 16 20.58 -6.43 8.49
N GLU A 17 20.24 -6.80 9.73
CA GLU A 17 20.16 -5.86 10.85
C GLU A 17 21.53 -5.26 11.18
N GLN A 18 22.56 -6.10 11.32
CA GLN A 18 23.94 -5.67 11.61
C GLN A 18 24.50 -4.80 10.49
N ALA A 19 24.32 -5.22 9.25
CA ALA A 19 24.80 -4.50 8.08
C ALA A 19 24.11 -3.13 7.94
N LEU A 20 22.79 -3.04 8.18
CA LEU A 20 22.05 -1.78 8.13
C LEU A 20 22.52 -0.78 9.20
N LEU A 21 22.58 -1.24 10.46
CA LEU A 21 23.02 -0.38 11.57
C LEU A 21 24.47 0.08 11.38
N GLY A 22 25.35 -0.82 10.93
CA GLY A 22 26.73 -0.48 10.60
C GLY A 22 26.85 0.51 9.44
N ALA A 23 26.04 0.38 8.38
CA ALA A 23 26.04 1.29 7.25
C ALA A 23 25.62 2.73 7.64
N VAL A 24 24.66 2.86 8.56
CA VAL A 24 24.27 4.17 9.11
C VAL A 24 25.38 4.79 9.94
N LEU A 25 26.13 3.99 10.68
CA LEU A 25 27.27 4.47 11.48
C LEU A 25 28.44 4.94 10.62
N LEU A 26 28.63 4.34 9.45
CA LEU A 26 29.64 4.76 8.47
C LEU A 26 29.19 5.97 7.68
N ASP A 27 27.92 6.06 7.36
CA ASP A 27 27.30 7.15 6.59
C ASP A 27 25.94 7.52 7.20
N PRO A 28 25.91 8.51 8.10
CA PRO A 28 24.68 8.95 8.78
C PRO A 28 23.58 9.45 7.84
N GLU A 29 23.90 9.86 6.60
CA GLU A 29 22.89 10.32 5.63
C GLU A 29 21.97 9.17 5.18
N LYS A 30 22.44 7.93 5.21
CA LYS A 30 21.64 6.72 4.93
C LYS A 30 20.47 6.54 5.89
N PHE A 31 20.51 7.16 7.07
CA PHE A 31 19.38 7.11 8.00
C PHE A 31 18.10 7.70 7.40
N ASN A 32 18.21 8.70 6.51
CA ASN A 32 17.07 9.29 5.83
C ASN A 32 16.30 8.27 4.97
N GLU A 33 17.00 7.24 4.46
CA GLU A 33 16.40 6.21 3.60
C GLU A 33 15.64 5.16 4.40
N ILE A 34 15.91 5.06 5.72
CA ILE A 34 15.39 4.00 6.58
C ILE A 34 14.56 4.50 7.76
N VAL A 35 14.31 5.80 7.84
CA VAL A 35 13.54 6.44 8.93
C VAL A 35 12.12 5.88 9.09
N PHE A 36 11.59 5.23 8.04
CA PHE A 36 10.29 4.55 8.07
C PHE A 36 10.29 3.26 8.89
N LEU A 37 11.46 2.68 9.20
CA LEU A 37 11.53 1.51 10.05
C LEU A 37 11.11 1.86 11.48
N LYS A 38 10.52 0.88 12.14
CA LYS A 38 10.21 0.98 13.56
C LYS A 38 11.18 0.12 14.36
N PRO A 39 11.53 0.52 15.59
CA PRO A 39 12.43 -0.30 16.44
C PRO A 39 11.99 -1.76 16.59
N GLU A 40 10.68 -2.00 16.70
CA GLU A 40 10.09 -3.34 16.82
C GLU A 40 10.24 -4.21 15.56
N TYR A 41 10.71 -3.65 14.44
CA TYR A 41 10.99 -4.43 13.24
C TYR A 41 12.31 -5.21 13.33
N PHE A 42 13.21 -4.79 14.20
CA PHE A 42 14.43 -5.54 14.49
C PHE A 42 14.10 -6.76 15.38
N TYR A 43 14.78 -7.85 15.15
CA TYR A 43 14.58 -9.08 15.91
C TYR A 43 15.38 -9.07 17.23
N GLU A 44 16.65 -8.64 17.13
CA GLU A 44 17.54 -8.56 18.29
C GLU A 44 17.21 -7.32 19.14
N GLU A 45 16.97 -7.55 20.44
CA GLU A 45 16.66 -6.46 21.37
C GLU A 45 17.75 -5.38 21.39
N GLN A 46 19.01 -5.79 21.27
CA GLN A 46 20.14 -4.87 21.17
C GLN A 46 20.04 -3.96 19.93
N HIS A 47 19.61 -4.50 18.79
CA HIS A 47 19.42 -3.73 17.56
C HIS A 47 18.23 -2.78 17.66
N GLN A 48 17.13 -3.20 18.30
CA GLN A 48 15.99 -2.33 18.58
C GLN A 48 16.41 -1.10 19.38
N GLN A 49 17.23 -1.31 20.40
CA GLN A 49 17.71 -0.26 21.28
C GLN A 49 18.70 0.67 20.59
N ILE A 50 19.61 0.15 19.78
CA ILE A 50 20.54 0.93 18.96
C ILE A 50 19.76 1.80 17.98
N TYR A 51 18.80 1.21 17.28
CA TYR A 51 17.98 1.94 16.32
C TYR A 51 17.12 3.02 17.01
N THR A 52 16.56 2.72 18.18
CA THR A 52 15.81 3.71 18.98
C THR A 52 16.70 4.91 19.33
N ALA A 53 17.92 4.68 19.80
CA ALA A 53 18.85 5.75 20.12
C ALA A 53 19.24 6.57 18.87
N MET A 54 19.46 5.92 17.73
CA MET A 54 19.70 6.60 16.45
C MET A 54 18.50 7.46 16.02
N LEU A 55 17.28 6.96 16.18
CA LEU A 55 16.05 7.67 15.85
C LEU A 55 15.84 8.90 16.74
N GLU A 56 16.13 8.79 18.05
CA GLU A 56 16.10 9.93 18.97
C GLU A 56 17.13 10.99 18.61
N MET A 57 18.36 10.58 18.25
CA MET A 57 19.38 11.51 17.79
C MET A 57 18.97 12.21 16.50
N TYR A 58 18.42 11.48 15.55
CA TYR A 58 17.90 12.03 14.31
C TYR A 58 16.78 13.05 14.55
N ASN A 59 15.79 12.72 15.37
CA ASN A 59 14.65 13.59 15.70
C ASN A 59 15.07 14.85 16.47
N THR A 60 16.20 14.79 17.19
CA THR A 60 16.75 15.95 17.94
C THR A 60 17.84 16.68 17.16
N ASN A 61 18.00 16.40 15.85
CA ASN A 61 19.05 17.00 14.98
C ASN A 61 20.47 16.84 15.56
N ARG A 62 20.74 15.75 16.27
CA ARG A 62 22.09 15.39 16.74
C ARG A 62 22.76 14.50 15.71
N SER A 63 24.06 14.67 15.53
CA SER A 63 24.86 13.81 14.65
C SER A 63 24.90 12.38 15.18
N ILE A 64 24.58 11.40 14.31
CA ILE A 64 24.66 9.96 14.61
C ILE A 64 26.14 9.55 14.50
N GLU A 65 26.92 9.90 15.51
CA GLU A 65 28.33 9.54 15.61
C GLU A 65 28.52 8.43 16.66
N ILE A 66 29.51 7.58 16.42
CA ILE A 66 29.82 6.43 17.31
C ILE A 66 29.95 6.85 18.76
N VAL A 67 30.65 7.94 19.05
CA VAL A 67 30.87 8.42 20.42
C VAL A 67 29.58 8.83 21.11
N ASN A 68 28.74 9.58 20.39
CA ASN A 68 27.44 10.04 20.89
C ASN A 68 26.48 8.86 21.14
N LEU A 69 26.47 7.89 20.23
CA LEU A 69 25.64 6.71 20.33
C LEU A 69 26.06 5.82 21.52
N VAL A 70 27.36 5.58 21.69
CA VAL A 70 27.89 4.80 22.82
C VAL A 70 27.55 5.48 24.16
N ASP A 71 27.65 6.81 24.26
CA ASP A 71 27.25 7.55 25.46
C ASP A 71 25.75 7.40 25.74
N ALA A 72 24.90 7.52 24.71
CA ALA A 72 23.45 7.34 24.83
C ALA A 72 23.09 5.91 25.30
N LEU A 73 23.68 4.89 24.69
CA LEU A 73 23.45 3.48 25.05
C LEU A 73 23.94 3.15 26.46
N THR A 74 25.05 3.74 26.89
CA THR A 74 25.61 3.55 28.24
C THR A 74 24.70 4.19 29.29
N ARG A 75 24.16 5.38 29.03
CA ARG A 75 23.19 6.05 29.93
C ARG A 75 21.89 5.26 30.10
N LEU A 76 21.45 4.55 29.06
CA LEU A 76 20.28 3.69 29.09
C LEU A 76 20.54 2.37 29.87
N GLY A 77 21.80 2.09 30.27
CA GLY A 77 22.14 0.86 30.99
C GLY A 77 22.06 -0.43 30.18
N LEU A 78 22.07 -0.32 28.87
CA LEU A 78 21.77 -1.41 27.94
C LEU A 78 22.97 -2.30 27.65
N PHE A 79 24.17 -1.79 27.88
CA PHE A 79 25.44 -2.51 27.75
C PHE A 79 26.25 -2.38 29.02
N ASN A 80 26.79 -3.49 29.50
CA ASN A 80 27.77 -3.46 30.60
C ASN A 80 29.02 -2.69 30.16
N ASP A 81 29.67 -2.00 31.08
CA ASP A 81 30.83 -1.15 30.84
C ASP A 81 31.85 -1.76 29.87
N GLY A 82 32.06 -1.05 28.76
CA GLY A 82 33.01 -1.41 27.69
C GLY A 82 32.49 -2.31 26.56
N ASN A 83 31.34 -2.92 26.69
CA ASN A 83 30.80 -3.81 25.63
C ASN A 83 30.10 -3.04 24.53
N ALA A 84 29.49 -1.89 24.81
CA ALA A 84 28.82 -1.05 23.81
C ALA A 84 29.76 -0.64 22.65
N TYR A 85 30.93 -0.11 22.98
CA TYR A 85 31.90 0.29 21.96
C TYR A 85 32.39 -0.89 21.10
N LYS A 86 32.64 -2.07 21.71
CA LYS A 86 33.06 -3.25 20.96
C LYS A 86 32.00 -3.73 20.00
N TYR A 87 30.74 -3.70 20.44
CA TYR A 87 29.61 -4.11 19.59
C TYR A 87 29.36 -3.12 18.45
N ILE A 88 29.37 -1.83 18.73
CA ILE A 88 29.24 -0.78 17.71
C ILE A 88 30.36 -0.88 16.67
N LYS A 89 31.59 -1.16 17.11
CA LYS A 89 32.73 -1.39 16.19
C LYS A 89 32.51 -2.64 15.33
N LEU A 90 32.00 -3.73 15.91
CA LEU A 90 31.65 -4.95 15.14
C LEU A 90 30.63 -4.62 14.04
N LEU A 91 29.60 -3.81 14.32
CA LEU A 91 28.62 -3.40 13.33
C LEU A 91 29.25 -2.61 12.19
N CYS A 92 30.17 -1.70 12.49
CA CYS A 92 30.92 -0.96 11.46
C CYS A 92 31.80 -1.88 10.60
N ASP A 93 32.47 -2.87 11.24
CA ASP A 93 33.34 -3.82 10.54
C ASP A 93 32.54 -4.81 9.66
N THR A 94 31.25 -5.04 9.98
CA THR A 94 30.35 -5.91 9.19
C THR A 94 29.73 -5.16 7.99
N ALA A 95 29.63 -3.85 8.05
CA ALA A 95 29.07 -3.05 6.98
C ALA A 95 30.07 -2.88 5.83
N THR A 96 29.57 -2.89 4.61
CA THR A 96 30.34 -2.60 3.39
C THR A 96 29.97 -1.22 2.86
N ASP A 97 30.93 -0.48 2.31
CA ASP A 97 30.74 0.89 1.81
C ASP A 97 29.63 1.01 0.76
N ASN A 98 29.40 -0.05 -0.02
CA ASN A 98 28.40 -0.09 -1.11
C ASN A 98 27.06 -0.72 -0.68
N LEU A 99 26.78 -0.84 0.61
CA LEU A 99 25.54 -1.45 1.08
C LEU A 99 24.34 -0.58 0.70
N ASN A 100 23.35 -1.18 0.06
CA ASN A 100 22.05 -0.56 -0.19
C ASN A 100 21.22 -0.61 1.10
N ALA A 101 21.16 0.51 1.82
CA ALA A 101 20.43 0.60 3.08
C ALA A 101 18.93 0.31 2.90
N ALA A 102 18.32 0.78 1.81
CA ALA A 102 16.91 0.55 1.51
C ALA A 102 16.59 -0.94 1.28
N GLU A 103 17.50 -1.70 0.66
CA GLU A 103 17.32 -3.14 0.45
C GLU A 103 17.37 -3.91 1.78
N CYS A 104 18.33 -3.63 2.64
CA CYS A 104 18.41 -4.22 3.97
C CYS A 104 17.19 -3.86 4.82
N ALA A 105 16.76 -2.61 4.77
CA ALA A 105 15.54 -2.16 5.45
C ALA A 105 14.30 -2.91 4.95
N GLY A 106 14.20 -3.17 3.65
CA GLY A 106 13.16 -4.00 3.06
C GLY A 106 13.15 -5.43 3.64
N ILE A 107 14.32 -6.06 3.74
CA ILE A 107 14.46 -7.41 4.31
C ILE A 107 14.00 -7.42 5.79
N ILE A 108 14.44 -6.44 6.60
CA ILE A 108 14.06 -6.32 8.01
C ILE A 108 12.56 -6.16 8.16
N ARG A 109 11.96 -5.25 7.38
CA ARG A 109 10.52 -5.04 7.37
C ARG A 109 9.75 -6.29 6.98
N ASP A 110 10.13 -6.97 5.91
CA ASP A 110 9.45 -8.19 5.46
C ASP A 110 9.50 -9.30 6.51
N LYS A 111 10.64 -9.45 7.21
CA LYS A 111 10.75 -10.39 8.33
C LYS A 111 9.90 -9.99 9.53
N ALA A 112 9.81 -8.71 9.84
CA ALA A 112 8.93 -8.19 10.88
C ALA A 112 7.45 -8.43 10.56
N MET A 113 7.03 -8.19 9.32
CA MET A 113 5.66 -8.48 8.87
C MET A 113 5.31 -9.97 9.00
N LEU A 114 6.24 -10.86 8.65
CA LEU A 114 6.04 -12.30 8.83
C LEU A 114 5.90 -12.68 10.32
N ARG A 115 6.66 -12.05 11.21
CA ARG A 115 6.52 -12.26 12.67
C ARG A 115 5.16 -11.78 13.17
N ALA A 116 4.75 -10.57 12.77
CA ALA A 116 3.45 -10.02 13.12
C ALA A 116 2.29 -10.91 12.62
N LEU A 117 2.42 -11.44 11.40
CA LEU A 117 1.43 -12.38 10.85
C LEU A 117 1.37 -13.68 11.65
N ILE A 118 2.52 -14.27 12.00
CA ILE A 118 2.58 -15.50 12.80
C ILE A 118 1.91 -15.30 14.16
N GLU A 119 2.21 -14.18 14.86
CA GLU A 119 1.61 -13.88 16.16
C GLU A 119 0.10 -13.65 16.04
N THR A 120 -0.34 -12.85 15.06
CA THR A 120 -1.76 -12.62 14.79
C THR A 120 -2.52 -13.91 14.51
N LEU A 121 -1.95 -14.80 13.69
CA LEU A 121 -2.57 -16.09 13.40
C LEU A 121 -2.64 -17.00 14.63
N ARG A 122 -1.66 -16.96 15.53
CA ARG A 122 -1.67 -17.68 16.78
C ARG A 122 -2.78 -17.19 17.70
N GLU A 123 -2.85 -15.87 17.91
CA GLU A 123 -3.92 -15.26 18.72
C GLU A 123 -5.32 -15.58 18.16
N LEU A 124 -5.51 -15.41 16.85
CA LEU A 124 -6.78 -15.73 16.21
C LEU A 124 -7.14 -17.21 16.30
N SER A 125 -6.15 -18.09 16.27
CA SER A 125 -6.38 -19.52 16.48
C SER A 125 -6.88 -19.81 17.90
N GLU A 126 -6.28 -19.18 18.92
CA GLU A 126 -6.71 -19.33 20.33
C GLU A 126 -8.12 -18.75 20.53
N GLU A 127 -8.42 -17.57 19.92
CA GLU A 127 -9.75 -16.97 19.95
C GLU A 127 -10.80 -17.90 19.30
N ALA A 128 -10.48 -18.51 18.16
CA ALA A 128 -11.37 -19.44 17.47
C ALA A 128 -11.66 -20.71 18.30
N TYR A 129 -10.65 -21.25 18.98
CA TYR A 129 -10.84 -22.40 19.91
C TYR A 129 -11.69 -22.05 21.13
N SER A 130 -11.67 -20.78 21.56
CA SER A 130 -12.47 -20.34 22.70
C SER A 130 -13.94 -20.15 22.37
N GLU A 131 -14.31 -20.10 21.09
CA GLU A 131 -15.67 -19.86 20.56
C GLU A 131 -16.35 -18.58 21.09
N VAL A 132 -15.58 -17.66 21.69
CA VAL A 132 -16.11 -16.41 22.27
C VAL A 132 -16.38 -15.40 21.14
N GLY A 133 -17.64 -14.96 21.03
CA GLY A 133 -18.06 -13.93 20.08
C GLY A 133 -18.72 -14.45 18.77
N GLY A 134 -18.65 -15.77 18.53
CA GLY A 134 -19.23 -16.38 17.33
C GLY A 134 -18.35 -16.24 16.08
N ALA A 135 -18.60 -17.10 15.09
CA ALA A 135 -17.76 -17.22 13.90
C ALA A 135 -17.63 -15.93 13.09
N ASP A 136 -18.75 -15.20 12.88
CA ASP A 136 -18.75 -13.99 12.06
C ASP A 136 -17.89 -12.88 12.68
N ALA A 137 -17.89 -12.74 14.01
CA ALA A 137 -17.10 -11.74 14.70
C ALA A 137 -15.61 -12.06 14.65
N ILE A 138 -15.24 -13.34 14.81
CA ILE A 138 -13.85 -13.80 14.74
C ILE A 138 -13.31 -13.61 13.32
N ILE A 139 -14.10 -13.92 12.28
CA ILE A 139 -13.71 -13.73 10.88
C ILE A 139 -13.50 -12.24 10.59
N ALA A 140 -14.41 -11.36 11.00
CA ALA A 140 -14.27 -9.92 10.79
C ALA A 140 -13.02 -9.35 11.50
N GLU A 141 -12.72 -9.83 12.71
CA GLU A 141 -11.51 -9.44 13.43
C GLU A 141 -10.25 -9.95 12.75
N ALA A 142 -10.27 -11.17 12.20
CA ALA A 142 -9.17 -11.73 11.42
C ALA A 142 -8.89 -10.89 10.16
N GLU A 143 -9.93 -10.54 9.40
CA GLU A 143 -9.81 -9.66 8.24
C GLU A 143 -9.18 -8.31 8.63
N ARG A 144 -9.65 -7.68 9.69
CA ARG A 144 -9.16 -6.39 10.17
C ARG A 144 -7.67 -6.44 10.54
N ARG A 145 -7.26 -7.45 11.34
CA ARG A 145 -5.87 -7.59 11.80
C ARG A 145 -4.92 -7.92 10.65
N ILE A 146 -5.30 -8.82 9.75
CA ILE A 146 -4.49 -9.16 8.57
C ILE A 146 -4.35 -7.95 7.64
N PHE A 147 -5.44 -7.21 7.43
CA PHE A 147 -5.42 -6.00 6.61
C PHE A 147 -4.50 -4.93 7.21
N SER A 148 -4.51 -4.73 8.53
CA SER A 148 -3.63 -3.76 9.20
C SER A 148 -2.14 -4.08 9.03
N ILE A 149 -1.77 -5.37 8.99
CA ILE A 149 -0.39 -5.79 8.69
C ILE A 149 -0.02 -5.44 7.25
N ALA A 150 -0.97 -5.64 6.31
CA ALA A 150 -0.76 -5.33 4.90
C ALA A 150 -0.68 -3.81 4.63
N GLU A 151 -1.47 -2.99 5.33
CA GLU A 151 -1.45 -1.53 5.21
C GLU A 151 -0.11 -0.92 5.65
N ASN A 152 0.57 -1.50 6.62
CA ASN A 152 1.92 -1.07 7.02
C ASN A 152 2.96 -1.22 5.89
N LYS A 153 2.59 -1.82 4.76
CA LYS A 153 3.39 -1.89 3.55
C LYS A 153 3.38 -0.58 2.75
N PHE A 154 2.38 0.29 2.96
CA PHE A 154 2.37 1.60 2.32
C PHE A 154 3.35 2.50 3.06
N ASP A 155 4.57 2.52 2.58
CA ASP A 155 5.61 3.46 3.00
C ASP A 155 5.09 4.89 2.78
N LEU A 156 4.89 5.59 3.87
CA LEU A 156 4.88 7.05 3.86
C LEU A 156 6.33 7.53 3.72
N SER A 157 7.03 7.07 2.69
CA SER A 157 8.31 7.65 2.34
C SER A 157 8.05 9.07 1.83
N PHE A 158 8.72 10.02 2.44
CA PHE A 158 8.72 11.39 1.91
C PHE A 158 9.59 11.42 0.65
N ASP A 159 8.96 11.64 -0.49
CA ASP A 159 9.69 11.86 -1.73
C ASP A 159 10.40 13.23 -1.69
N ARG A 160 11.67 13.25 -2.01
CA ARG A 160 12.39 14.53 -2.12
C ARG A 160 11.79 15.35 -3.26
N ILE A 161 11.41 16.58 -3.00
CA ILE A 161 10.82 17.49 -4.01
C ILE A 161 11.66 17.56 -5.29
N ARG A 162 13.00 17.43 -5.17
CA ARG A 162 13.93 17.41 -6.31
C ARG A 162 13.65 16.25 -7.25
N ASP A 163 13.39 15.06 -6.70
CA ASP A 163 13.18 13.84 -7.50
C ASP A 163 11.80 13.91 -8.16
N VAL A 164 10.78 14.32 -7.41
CA VAL A 164 9.44 14.60 -7.94
C VAL A 164 9.47 15.67 -9.04
N LEU A 165 10.26 16.73 -8.87
CA LEU A 165 10.42 17.78 -9.90
C LEU A 165 11.11 17.25 -11.15
N ARG A 166 12.14 16.40 -11.01
CA ARG A 166 12.83 15.79 -12.15
C ARG A 166 11.89 14.93 -12.97
N ASP A 167 11.09 14.08 -12.29
CA ASP A 167 10.11 13.19 -12.93
C ASP A 167 9.02 14.00 -13.62
N ASN A 168 8.52 15.05 -12.97
CA ASN A 168 7.56 15.98 -13.58
C ASN A 168 8.11 16.70 -14.81
N LEU A 169 9.36 17.18 -14.77
CA LEU A 169 9.99 17.83 -15.93
C LEU A 169 10.10 16.87 -17.11
N SER A 170 10.55 15.63 -16.87
CA SER A 170 10.62 14.62 -17.92
C SER A 170 9.24 14.27 -18.49
N LEU A 171 8.21 14.25 -17.65
CA LEU A 171 6.83 14.06 -18.10
C LEU A 171 6.34 15.24 -18.95
N LEU A 172 6.63 16.48 -18.55
CA LEU A 172 6.27 17.70 -19.32
C LEU A 172 6.96 17.75 -20.68
N GLU A 173 8.23 17.31 -20.78
CA GLU A 173 8.94 17.18 -22.05
C GLU A 173 8.26 16.16 -22.98
N GLN A 174 7.91 14.98 -22.46
CA GLN A 174 7.18 13.95 -23.21
C GLN A 174 5.80 14.44 -23.69
N LEU A 175 5.15 15.26 -22.90
CA LEU A 175 3.82 15.85 -23.22
C LEU A 175 3.91 16.94 -24.27
N SER A 176 5.00 17.69 -24.29
CA SER A 176 5.27 18.67 -25.35
C SER A 176 5.36 17.98 -26.72
N ASP A 177 5.95 16.79 -26.74
CA ASP A 177 6.12 15.99 -27.95
C ASP A 177 4.85 15.18 -28.32
N ASN A 178 4.08 14.78 -27.32
CA ASN A 178 2.86 14.00 -27.50
C ASN A 178 1.76 14.38 -26.49
N PRO A 179 0.91 15.38 -26.80
CA PRO A 179 -0.15 15.87 -25.92
C PRO A 179 -1.19 14.81 -25.50
N ASP A 180 -1.33 13.72 -26.27
CA ASP A 180 -2.27 12.65 -25.98
C ASP A 180 -1.83 11.74 -24.82
N LEU A 181 -0.57 11.81 -24.37
CA LEU A 181 -0.06 11.03 -23.24
C LEU A 181 -0.70 11.41 -21.90
N LEU A 182 -1.19 12.64 -21.75
CA LEU A 182 -1.90 13.09 -20.54
C LEU A 182 -3.40 12.85 -20.55
N SER A 183 -3.96 12.40 -21.64
CA SER A 183 -5.39 12.17 -21.62
C SER A 183 -5.70 11.04 -20.63
N GLY A 184 -6.22 11.45 -19.48
CA GLY A 184 -6.84 10.53 -18.53
C GLY A 184 -7.93 9.70 -19.21
N VAL A 185 -8.66 8.92 -18.44
CA VAL A 185 -9.78 8.15 -18.96
C VAL A 185 -10.78 9.07 -19.68
N LYS A 186 -10.88 8.96 -21.01
CA LYS A 186 -11.85 9.74 -21.80
C LYS A 186 -13.26 9.22 -21.52
N THR A 187 -14.17 10.12 -21.20
CA THR A 187 -15.60 9.79 -20.96
C THR A 187 -16.36 9.45 -22.25
N GLN A 188 -15.78 9.79 -23.40
CA GLN A 188 -16.38 9.72 -24.75
C GLN A 188 -17.56 10.70 -24.93
N PHE A 189 -17.69 11.68 -24.04
CA PHE A 189 -18.55 12.85 -24.24
C PHE A 189 -17.64 14.03 -24.59
N GLU A 190 -17.57 14.38 -25.88
CA GLU A 190 -16.62 15.38 -26.40
C GLU A 190 -16.63 16.71 -25.63
N GLY A 191 -17.82 17.20 -25.26
CA GLY A 191 -17.95 18.44 -24.49
C GLY A 191 -17.39 18.35 -23.10
N LEU A 192 -17.49 17.18 -22.47
CA LEU A 192 -16.96 16.93 -21.14
C LEU A 192 -15.44 16.67 -21.18
N ASP A 193 -14.99 15.87 -22.11
CA ASP A 193 -13.58 15.54 -22.30
C ASP A 193 -12.74 16.78 -22.67
N ARG A 194 -13.32 17.75 -23.38
CA ARG A 194 -12.69 19.03 -23.69
C ARG A 194 -12.43 19.87 -22.44
N VAL A 195 -13.32 19.78 -21.44
CA VAL A 195 -13.20 20.55 -20.18
C VAL A 195 -12.33 19.84 -19.16
N LEU A 196 -12.48 18.51 -19.02
CA LEU A 196 -11.78 17.72 -18.00
C LEU A 196 -10.40 17.23 -18.44
N VAL A 197 -10.08 17.25 -19.75
CA VAL A 197 -8.87 16.62 -20.34
C VAL A 197 -8.82 15.10 -20.04
N GLY A 198 -9.96 14.51 -19.65
CA GLY A 198 -10.12 13.15 -19.15
C GLY A 198 -10.11 13.05 -17.64
N LEU A 199 -10.40 11.85 -17.13
CA LEU A 199 -10.37 11.53 -15.69
C LEU A 199 -8.98 11.02 -15.32
N GLY A 200 -8.30 11.69 -14.39
CA GLY A 200 -6.94 11.35 -13.97
C GLY A 200 -6.88 10.06 -13.12
N LYS A 201 -5.71 9.42 -13.10
CA LYS A 201 -5.46 8.29 -12.20
C LYS A 201 -5.48 8.76 -10.75
N GLY A 202 -6.25 8.07 -9.90
CA GLY A 202 -6.40 8.43 -8.49
C GLY A 202 -7.42 9.52 -8.19
N ASP A 203 -8.09 10.08 -9.22
CA ASP A 203 -9.11 11.10 -9.03
C ASP A 203 -10.40 10.53 -8.43
N LEU A 204 -10.96 11.24 -7.47
CA LEU A 204 -12.32 11.03 -6.99
C LEU A 204 -13.25 12.00 -7.70
N VAL A 205 -14.06 11.50 -8.61
CA VAL A 205 -15.03 12.32 -9.39
C VAL A 205 -16.44 12.12 -8.85
N LEU A 206 -17.10 13.20 -8.41
CA LEU A 206 -18.45 13.19 -7.90
C LEU A 206 -19.44 13.66 -8.95
N VAL A 207 -20.48 12.85 -9.19
CA VAL A 207 -21.58 13.18 -10.09
C VAL A 207 -22.84 13.39 -9.27
N GLY A 208 -23.30 14.65 -9.18
CA GLY A 208 -24.51 15.04 -8.48
C GLY A 208 -25.65 15.31 -9.45
N ALA A 209 -26.86 14.81 -9.17
CA ALA A 209 -28.08 15.11 -9.90
C ALA A 209 -29.32 14.95 -9.01
N ARG A 210 -30.41 15.63 -9.34
CA ARG A 210 -31.71 15.41 -8.70
C ARG A 210 -32.21 14.00 -8.97
N PRO A 211 -33.02 13.40 -8.08
CA PRO A 211 -33.61 12.10 -8.34
C PRO A 211 -34.31 12.02 -9.69
N GLY A 212 -34.12 10.92 -10.42
CA GLY A 212 -34.72 10.70 -11.73
C GLY A 212 -34.02 11.39 -12.92
N MET A 213 -33.00 12.20 -12.72
CA MET A 213 -32.33 12.94 -13.81
C MET A 213 -31.28 12.10 -14.59
N GLY A 214 -31.20 10.81 -14.35
CA GLY A 214 -30.32 9.91 -15.11
C GLY A 214 -28.88 9.82 -14.64
N LYS A 215 -28.56 10.21 -13.39
CA LYS A 215 -27.21 10.09 -12.79
C LYS A 215 -26.56 8.74 -13.06
N THR A 216 -27.23 7.65 -12.68
CA THR A 216 -26.72 6.28 -12.81
C THR A 216 -26.52 5.89 -14.28
N SER A 217 -27.46 6.27 -15.17
CA SER A 217 -27.34 6.02 -16.60
C SER A 217 -26.14 6.75 -17.23
N PHE A 218 -25.89 7.97 -16.80
CA PHE A 218 -24.75 8.76 -17.26
C PHE A 218 -23.42 8.08 -16.86
N VAL A 219 -23.27 7.68 -15.59
CA VAL A 219 -22.05 7.01 -15.09
C VAL A 219 -21.87 5.65 -15.76
N MET A 220 -22.94 4.89 -15.96
CA MET A 220 -22.87 3.58 -16.64
C MET A 220 -22.49 3.72 -18.12
N ASN A 221 -22.91 4.78 -18.79
CA ASN A 221 -22.49 5.06 -20.16
C ASN A 221 -21.00 5.41 -20.23
N ILE A 222 -20.46 6.21 -19.28
CA ILE A 222 -19.01 6.45 -19.19
C ILE A 222 -18.27 5.14 -19.01
N ALA A 223 -18.71 4.28 -18.09
CA ALA A 223 -18.09 2.98 -17.81
C ALA A 223 -18.09 2.08 -19.06
N ALA A 224 -19.22 1.98 -19.75
CA ALA A 224 -19.37 1.18 -20.98
C ALA A 224 -18.49 1.72 -22.12
N ASN A 225 -18.50 3.04 -22.33
CA ASN A 225 -17.70 3.69 -23.36
C ASN A 225 -16.20 3.50 -23.11
N PHE A 226 -15.75 3.67 -21.87
CA PHE A 226 -14.37 3.43 -21.50
C PHE A 226 -13.95 2.00 -21.76
N ALA A 227 -14.72 1.01 -21.26
CA ALA A 227 -14.41 -0.41 -21.45
C ALA A 227 -14.35 -0.79 -22.94
N LYS A 228 -15.20 -0.20 -23.78
CA LYS A 228 -15.20 -0.43 -25.23
C LYS A 228 -13.97 0.18 -25.92
N ALA A 229 -13.61 1.40 -25.54
CA ALA A 229 -12.50 2.13 -26.15
C ALA A 229 -11.15 1.55 -25.79
N THR A 230 -10.94 1.17 -24.51
CA THR A 230 -9.64 0.77 -23.97
C THR A 230 -9.47 -0.74 -23.84
N LYS A 231 -10.57 -1.51 -23.83
CA LYS A 231 -10.62 -2.94 -23.48
C LYS A 231 -10.23 -3.22 -22.02
N GLU A 232 -10.15 -2.18 -21.19
CA GLU A 232 -9.86 -2.28 -19.77
C GLU A 232 -11.11 -2.67 -18.97
N LYS A 233 -10.89 -3.20 -17.77
CA LYS A 233 -11.97 -3.64 -16.87
C LYS A 233 -12.47 -2.49 -16.02
N VAL A 234 -13.79 -2.41 -15.85
CA VAL A 234 -14.44 -1.44 -14.98
C VAL A 234 -15.20 -2.17 -13.89
N ALA A 235 -14.95 -1.84 -12.62
CA ALA A 235 -15.71 -2.36 -11.48
C ALA A 235 -16.80 -1.36 -11.11
N VAL A 236 -18.02 -1.86 -10.93
CA VAL A 236 -19.18 -1.05 -10.53
C VAL A 236 -19.69 -1.55 -9.18
N PHE A 237 -19.72 -0.66 -8.19
CA PHE A 237 -20.27 -0.92 -6.85
C PHE A 237 -21.61 -0.14 -6.73
N SER A 238 -22.71 -0.86 -6.51
CA SER A 238 -24.03 -0.26 -6.39
C SER A 238 -24.67 -0.59 -5.06
N LEU A 239 -25.10 0.42 -4.31
CA LEU A 239 -25.82 0.28 -3.04
C LEU A 239 -27.34 0.46 -3.22
N GLU A 240 -27.80 0.95 -4.38
CA GLU A 240 -29.20 1.27 -4.65
C GLU A 240 -29.87 0.28 -5.58
N MET A 241 -29.13 -0.22 -6.59
CA MET A 241 -29.67 -1.04 -7.66
C MET A 241 -29.01 -2.41 -7.72
N SER A 242 -29.78 -3.47 -8.04
CA SER A 242 -29.22 -4.80 -8.28
C SER A 242 -28.39 -4.84 -9.58
N SER A 243 -27.50 -5.82 -9.69
CA SER A 243 -26.70 -6.06 -10.89
C SER A 243 -27.57 -6.26 -12.15
N GLU A 244 -28.68 -7.00 -12.02
CA GLU A 244 -29.64 -7.21 -13.11
C GLU A 244 -30.25 -5.91 -13.62
N GLN A 245 -30.62 -5.00 -12.71
CA GLN A 245 -31.18 -3.70 -13.07
C GLN A 245 -30.16 -2.82 -13.80
N LEU A 246 -28.89 -2.87 -13.39
CA LEU A 246 -27.80 -2.14 -14.06
C LEU A 246 -27.55 -2.72 -15.46
N VAL A 247 -27.48 -4.05 -15.60
CA VAL A 247 -27.30 -4.71 -16.91
C VAL A 247 -28.48 -4.40 -17.85
N ASN A 248 -29.72 -4.46 -17.37
CA ASN A 248 -30.88 -4.09 -18.18
C ASN A 248 -30.84 -2.64 -18.68
N ARG A 249 -30.35 -1.72 -17.86
CA ARG A 249 -30.12 -0.32 -18.30
C ARG A 249 -29.02 -0.20 -19.35
N MET A 250 -27.93 -0.96 -19.20
CA MET A 250 -26.89 -1.01 -20.21
C MET A 250 -27.41 -1.57 -21.54
N LEU A 251 -28.13 -2.69 -21.50
CA LEU A 251 -28.75 -3.28 -22.68
C LEU A 251 -29.75 -2.33 -23.36
N SER A 252 -30.61 -1.66 -22.56
CA SER A 252 -31.54 -0.68 -23.07
C SER A 252 -30.82 0.45 -23.81
N SER A 253 -29.73 0.95 -23.24
CA SER A 253 -28.94 2.02 -23.85
C SER A 253 -28.21 1.58 -25.11
N GLU A 254 -27.60 0.41 -25.10
CA GLU A 254 -26.76 -0.12 -26.19
C GLU A 254 -27.58 -0.61 -27.37
N ALA A 255 -28.65 -1.36 -27.09
CA ALA A 255 -29.50 -1.94 -28.13
C ALA A 255 -30.64 -0.99 -28.57
N LEU A 256 -30.78 0.19 -27.94
CA LEU A 256 -31.88 1.12 -28.14
C LEU A 256 -33.25 0.45 -28.00
N ILE A 257 -33.42 -0.30 -26.91
CA ILE A 257 -34.64 -1.04 -26.58
C ILE A 257 -35.29 -0.41 -25.35
N ASP A 258 -36.64 -0.33 -25.38
CA ASP A 258 -37.41 0.17 -24.23
C ASP A 258 -37.17 -0.70 -22.98
N ASN A 259 -36.90 -0.04 -21.85
CA ASN A 259 -36.61 -0.73 -20.59
C ASN A 259 -37.80 -1.58 -20.09
N ASN A 260 -39.06 -1.19 -20.39
CA ASN A 260 -40.22 -1.99 -20.07
C ASN A 260 -40.29 -3.27 -20.91
N ALA A 261 -39.88 -3.20 -22.19
CA ALA A 261 -39.80 -4.37 -23.04
C ALA A 261 -38.81 -5.41 -22.50
N LEU A 262 -37.60 -4.95 -22.07
CA LEU A 262 -36.61 -5.79 -21.42
C LEU A 262 -37.13 -6.41 -20.11
N ARG A 263 -37.81 -5.62 -19.26
CA ARG A 263 -38.33 -6.08 -17.98
C ARG A 263 -39.48 -7.07 -18.10
N THR A 264 -40.30 -6.93 -19.16
CA THR A 264 -41.48 -7.80 -19.37
C THR A 264 -41.20 -8.95 -20.31
N GLY A 265 -40.00 -9.03 -20.93
CA GLY A 265 -39.63 -10.04 -21.92
C GLY A 265 -40.36 -9.92 -23.23
N LYS A 266 -41.11 -8.85 -23.45
CA LYS A 266 -41.88 -8.61 -24.70
C LYS A 266 -40.99 -7.91 -25.75
N LEU A 267 -40.12 -8.73 -26.37
CA LEU A 267 -39.16 -8.27 -27.36
C LEU A 267 -39.54 -8.80 -28.73
N SER A 268 -39.42 -7.95 -29.75
CA SER A 268 -39.55 -8.33 -31.15
C SER A 268 -38.35 -9.16 -31.63
N THR A 269 -38.50 -9.85 -32.76
CA THR A 269 -37.39 -10.63 -33.35
C THR A 269 -36.20 -9.74 -33.73
N GLU A 270 -36.42 -8.47 -34.06
CA GLU A 270 -35.39 -7.51 -34.40
C GLU A 270 -34.64 -7.02 -33.14
N GLU A 271 -35.36 -6.84 -32.04
CA GLU A 271 -34.78 -6.45 -30.76
C GLU A 271 -33.90 -7.61 -30.18
N TRP A 272 -34.35 -8.85 -30.33
CA TRP A 272 -33.54 -10.02 -29.99
C TRP A 272 -32.23 -10.08 -30.78
N LYS A 273 -32.24 -9.76 -32.07
CA LYS A 273 -31.03 -9.71 -32.89
C LYS A 273 -30.08 -8.57 -32.49
N ARG A 274 -30.59 -7.48 -31.92
CA ARG A 274 -29.73 -6.38 -31.43
C ARG A 274 -29.09 -6.69 -30.08
N ILE A 275 -29.69 -7.56 -29.27
CA ILE A 275 -29.14 -8.00 -28.01
C ILE A 275 -28.05 -9.05 -28.19
N ALA A 276 -28.21 -9.96 -29.17
CA ALA A 276 -27.26 -11.02 -29.49
C ALA A 276 -26.03 -10.48 -30.24
#